data_3e7096abc523ae315a9b36793d849bd0
#
_entry.id   3e7096abc523ae315a9b36793d849bd0
#
_cell.length_a   1.000
_cell.length_b   1.000
_cell.length_c   1.000
_cell.angle_alpha   90.00
_cell.angle_beta   90.00
_cell.angle_gamma   90.00
#
_symmetry.space_group_name_H-M   'P 1'
#
loop_
_entity.id
_entity.type
_entity.pdbx_description
1 polymer ?
#
loop_
_entity_poly.entity_id
_entity_poly.type
_entity_poly.pdbx_seq_one_letter_code
_entity_poly.pdbx_strand_id
1 'polypeptide(L)' 'MIDLPTILGILSMVSKRYRNYYLFEQITDEEYKTAIKVIEEIYDEVEDAR' A
#
# COMPACT_ATOMS: atom_id res chain seq x y z
N MET A 1 9.13 -14.68 12.11
CA MET A 1 9.67 -13.50 11.39
C MET A 1 9.07 -13.44 9.99
N ILE A 2 8.57 -12.27 9.58
CA ILE A 2 8.00 -12.08 8.24
C ILE A 2 9.15 -11.81 7.28
N ASP A 3 9.19 -12.57 6.18
CA ASP A 3 10.24 -12.37 5.19
C ASP A 3 9.85 -11.28 4.18
N LEU A 4 10.83 -10.82 3.41
CA LEU A 4 10.65 -9.74 2.47
C LEU A 4 9.58 -9.99 1.41
N PRO A 5 9.55 -11.15 0.73
CA PRO A 5 8.50 -11.44 -0.23
C PRO A 5 7.10 -11.40 0.37
N THR A 6 6.94 -11.86 1.61
CA THR A 6 5.65 -11.82 2.30
C THR A 6 5.21 -10.38 2.56
N ILE A 7 6.14 -9.52 3.02
CA ILE A 7 5.85 -8.10 3.25
C ILE A 7 5.41 -7.43 1.94
N LEU A 8 6.14 -7.65 0.85
CA LEU A 8 5.81 -7.07 -0.45
C LEU A 8 4.45 -7.56 -0.95
N GLY A 9 4.13 -8.82 -0.72
CA GLY A 9 2.84 -9.39 -1.08
C GLY A 9 1.69 -8.74 -0.32
N ILE A 10 1.87 -8.52 0.98
CA ILE A 10 0.87 -7.86 1.81
C ILE A 10 0.65 -6.42 1.34
N LEU A 11 1.72 -5.69 1.07
CA LEU A 11 1.63 -4.31 0.58
C LEU A 11 0.90 -4.24 -0.76
N SER A 12 1.18 -5.17 -1.66
CA SER A 12 0.49 -5.25 -2.95
C SER A 12 -1.01 -5.50 -2.77
N MET A 13 -1.36 -6.40 -1.84
CA MET A 13 -2.76 -6.70 -1.55
C MET A 13 -3.49 -5.49 -0.98
N VAL A 14 -2.86 -4.77 -0.05
CA VAL A 14 -3.44 -3.56 0.55
C VAL A 14 -3.61 -2.47 -0.50
N SER A 15 -2.64 -2.28 -1.39
CA SER A 15 -2.74 -1.33 -2.50
C SER A 15 -3.96 -1.60 -3.37
N LYS A 16 -4.16 -2.85 -3.75
CA LYS A 16 -5.31 -3.24 -4.58
C LYS A 16 -6.62 -3.01 -3.87
N ARG A 17 -6.65 -3.26 -2.56
CA ARG A 17 -7.85 -3.04 -1.75
C ARG A 17 -8.24 -1.57 -1.72
N TYR A 18 -7.27 -0.67 -1.48
CA TYR A 18 -7.54 0.77 -1.48
C TYR A 18 -7.95 1.27 -2.85
N ARG A 19 -7.35 0.72 -3.90
CA ARG A 19 -7.74 1.05 -5.27
C ARG A 19 -9.20 0.70 -5.52
N ASN A 20 -9.66 -0.46 -5.05
CA ASN A 20 -11.06 -0.87 -5.16
C ASN A 20 -11.98 0.07 -4.39
N TYR A 21 -11.60 0.45 -3.18
CA TYR A 21 -12.37 1.40 -2.39
C TYR A 21 -12.55 2.71 -3.15
N TYR A 22 -11.49 3.19 -3.77
CA TYR A 22 -11.54 4.41 -4.55
C TYR A 22 -12.43 4.28 -5.79
N LEU A 23 -12.29 3.17 -6.52
CA LEU A 23 -13.10 2.93 -7.73
C LEU A 23 -14.59 2.79 -7.41
N PHE A 24 -14.93 2.28 -6.24
CA PHE A 24 -16.32 2.14 -5.81
C PHE A 24 -16.79 3.33 -4.97
N GLU A 25 -16.04 4.43 -4.99
CA GLU A 25 -16.38 5.68 -4.29
C GLU A 25 -16.58 5.53 -2.79
N GLN A 26 -15.88 4.57 -2.18
CA GLN A 26 -15.94 4.35 -0.73
C GLN A 26 -14.98 5.27 0.01
N ILE A 27 -13.99 5.83 -0.68
CA ILE A 27 -13.05 6.79 -0.13
C ILE A 27 -12.87 7.94 -1.12
N THR A 28 -12.43 9.09 -0.61
CA THR A 28 -12.22 10.28 -1.43
C THR A 28 -10.87 10.23 -2.15
N ASP A 29 -10.68 11.14 -3.12
CA ASP A 29 -9.40 11.30 -3.80
C ASP A 29 -8.26 11.55 -2.82
N GLU A 30 -8.49 12.42 -1.83
CA GLU A 30 -7.46 12.74 -0.84
C GLU A 30 -7.12 11.54 0.03
N GLU A 31 -8.12 10.79 0.44
CA GLU A 31 -7.91 9.57 1.22
C GLU A 31 -7.12 8.55 0.42
N TYR A 32 -7.43 8.39 -0.84
CA TYR A 32 -6.71 7.47 -1.71
C TYR A 32 -5.25 7.91 -1.89
N LYS A 33 -5.02 9.19 -2.18
CA LYS A 33 -3.66 9.72 -2.33
C LYS A 33 -2.84 9.54 -1.07
N THR A 34 -3.43 9.80 0.08
CA THR A 34 -2.76 9.61 1.37
C THR A 34 -2.39 8.15 1.59
N ALA A 35 -3.32 7.24 1.31
CA ALA A 35 -3.08 5.81 1.48
C ALA A 35 -1.93 5.33 0.56
N ILE A 36 -1.94 5.73 -0.69
CA ILE A 36 -0.90 5.36 -1.64
C ILE A 36 0.46 5.92 -1.22
N LYS A 37 0.47 7.15 -0.74
CA LYS A 37 1.72 7.77 -0.26
C LYS A 37 2.32 6.99 0.91
N VAL A 38 1.50 6.58 1.87
CA VAL A 38 1.96 5.79 3.00
C VAL A 38 2.49 4.43 2.53
N ILE A 39 1.79 3.79 1.61
CA ILE A 39 2.23 2.51 1.06
C ILE A 39 3.58 2.65 0.35
N GLU A 40 3.77 3.72 -0.42
CA GLU A 40 5.05 4.00 -1.08
C GLU A 40 6.17 4.21 -0.07
N GLU A 41 5.90 4.91 1.02
CA GLU A 41 6.88 5.10 2.08
C GLU A 41 7.30 3.77 2.70
N ILE A 42 6.35 2.85 2.89
CA ILE A 42 6.65 1.52 3.41
C ILE A 42 7.50 0.73 2.41
N TYR A 43 7.19 0.81 1.13
CA TYR A 43 8.01 0.17 0.09
C TYR A 43 9.45 0.69 0.13
N ASP A 44 9.62 2.00 0.27
CA ASP A 44 10.96 2.61 0.33
C ASP A 44 11.73 2.11 1.56
N GLU A 45 11.07 2.03 2.71
CA GLU A 45 11.69 1.50 3.93
C GLU A 45 12.11 0.04 3.76
N VAL A 46 11.27 -0.77 3.13
CA VAL A 46 11.58 -2.18 2.88
C VAL A 46 12.76 -2.30 1.93
N GLU A 47 12.82 -1.46 0.89
CA GLU A 47 13.95 -1.44 -0.04
C GLU A 47 15.25 -1.05 0.65
N ASP A 48 15.20 -0.03 1.52
CA ASP A 48 16.38 0.42 2.26
C ASP A 48 16.87 -0.62 3.26
N ALA A 49 15.97 -1.48 3.75
CA ALA A 49 16.31 -2.51 4.73
C ALA A 49 16.96 -3.75 4.11
N ARG A 50 17.04 -3.83 2.81
CA ARG A 50 17.67 -4.97 2.14
C ARG A 50 19.20 -5.04 2.47
#